data_adaebfa06dd7cbbcdf0fd08c045f7c9d
#
_entry.id   adaebfa06dd7cbbcdf0fd08c045f7c9d
#
_cell.length_a   1.000
_cell.length_b   1.000
_cell.length_c   1.000
_cell.angle_alpha   90.00
_cell.angle_beta   90.00
_cell.angle_gamma   90.00
#
_symmetry.space_group_name_H-M   'P 1'
#
loop_
_entity.id
_entity.type
_entity.pdbx_description
1 polymer ?
#
loop_
_entity_poly.entity_id
_entity_poly.type
_entity_poly.pdbx_seq_one_letter_code
_entity_poly.pdbx_strand_id
1 'polypeptide(L)'
;MKKAYLLIFILLASFISQAQNDTICPPRLKVGVVLGGGGAKGASHIGVLKYIEEMGIPVDYVAGTSMGSIIGGFYALGYSPDELTELISGMNWSEYIGNKIDRSMMS
;
A
#
# COMPACT_ATOMS: atom_id res chain seq x y z
N MET A 1 30.65 -30.75 22.69
CA MET A 1 29.55 -30.67 21.69
C MET A 1 28.94 -29.27 21.54
N LYS A 2 28.66 -28.55 22.62
CA LYS A 2 28.09 -27.19 22.54
C LYS A 2 28.96 -26.18 21.73
N LYS A 3 30.29 -26.31 21.82
CA LYS A 3 31.23 -25.47 21.06
C LYS A 3 31.21 -25.75 19.55
N ALA A 4 30.93 -26.99 19.16
CA ALA A 4 30.83 -27.39 17.74
C ALA A 4 29.58 -26.78 17.09
N TYR A 5 28.44 -26.80 17.79
CA TYR A 5 27.20 -26.17 17.29
C TYR A 5 27.32 -24.65 17.13
N LEU A 6 28.06 -23.99 18.06
CA LEU A 6 28.33 -22.56 17.97
C LEU A 6 29.18 -22.23 16.74
N LEU A 7 30.20 -23.02 16.44
CA LEU A 7 31.04 -22.85 15.25
C LEU A 7 30.25 -23.07 13.95
N ILE A 8 29.38 -24.09 13.92
CA ILE A 8 28.53 -24.35 12.76
C ILE A 8 27.54 -23.21 12.56
N PHE A 9 26.97 -22.65 13.63
CA PHE A 9 26.04 -21.52 13.56
C PHE A 9 26.72 -20.25 13.04
N ILE A 10 27.95 -19.96 13.48
CA ILE A 10 28.75 -18.83 13.01
C ILE A 10 29.14 -19.00 11.53
N LEU A 11 29.47 -20.21 11.10
CA LEU A 11 29.77 -20.54 9.71
C LEU A 11 28.55 -20.37 8.80
N LEU A 12 27.37 -20.84 9.25
CA LEU A 12 26.11 -20.66 8.52
C LEU A 12 25.70 -19.17 8.44
N ALA A 13 25.88 -18.41 9.51
CA ALA A 13 25.58 -16.97 9.53
C ALA A 13 26.45 -16.16 8.57
N SER A 14 27.72 -16.56 8.33
CA SER A 14 28.60 -15.91 7.37
C SER A 14 28.19 -16.15 5.91
N PHE A 15 27.50 -17.25 5.59
CA PHE A 15 26.98 -17.49 4.24
C PHE A 15 25.78 -16.58 3.91
N ILE A 16 25.01 -16.16 4.90
CA ILE A 16 23.84 -15.28 4.69
C ILE A 16 24.28 -13.84 4.35
N SER A 17 25.45 -13.40 4.82
CA SER A 17 25.97 -12.06 4.56
C SER A 17 26.39 -11.79 3.11
N GLN A 18 26.61 -12.81 2.29
CA GLN A 18 27.10 -12.63 0.91
C GLN A 18 25.98 -12.42 -0.12
N ALA A 19 24.72 -12.67 0.25
CA ALA A 19 23.61 -12.59 -0.69
C ALA A 19 23.13 -11.15 -1.00
N GLN A 20 23.73 -10.12 -0.40
CA GLN A 20 23.28 -8.74 -0.53
C GLN A 20 24.06 -7.86 -1.50
N ASN A 21 25.09 -8.35 -2.18
CA ASN A 21 26.05 -7.49 -2.90
C ASN A 21 26.05 -7.58 -4.43
N ASP A 22 25.14 -8.31 -5.08
CA ASP A 22 25.23 -8.52 -6.53
C ASP A 22 24.04 -7.93 -7.34
N THR A 23 23.50 -6.78 -6.94
CA THR A 23 22.66 -6.04 -7.88
C THR A 23 23.38 -4.75 -8.27
N ILE A 24 24.31 -4.84 -9.21
CA ILE A 24 24.80 -3.70 -9.99
C ILE A 24 23.75 -3.35 -11.05
N CYS A 25 22.53 -3.12 -10.62
CA CYS A 25 21.58 -2.33 -11.39
C CYS A 25 21.68 -0.90 -10.85
N PRO A 26 21.88 0.11 -11.70
CA PRO A 26 21.80 1.49 -11.23
C PRO A 26 20.48 1.67 -10.52
N PRO A 27 20.46 2.25 -9.32
CA PRO A 27 19.22 2.39 -8.57
C PRO A 27 18.25 3.22 -9.41
N ARG A 28 17.12 2.61 -9.82
CA ARG A 28 16.06 3.35 -10.50
C ARG A 28 15.51 4.44 -9.57
N LEU A 29 15.02 5.51 -10.14
CA LEU A 29 14.31 6.53 -9.39
C LEU A 29 13.10 5.89 -8.69
N LYS A 30 12.91 6.25 -7.43
CA LYS A 30 11.75 5.83 -6.66
C LYS A 30 10.55 6.72 -6.99
N VAL A 31 9.40 6.12 -7.16
CA VAL A 31 8.16 6.81 -7.50
C VAL A 31 7.23 6.83 -6.30
N GLY A 32 6.84 8.01 -5.87
CA GLY A 32 5.84 8.23 -4.84
C GLY A 32 4.54 8.76 -5.42
N VAL A 33 3.41 8.26 -4.97
CA VAL A 33 2.08 8.74 -5.32
C VAL A 33 1.43 9.39 -4.11
N VAL A 34 0.93 10.60 -4.28
CA VAL A 34 0.22 11.36 -3.24
C VAL A 34 -1.24 11.52 -3.66
N LEU A 35 -2.15 10.96 -2.87
CA LEU A 35 -3.58 10.94 -3.14
C LEU A 35 -4.29 11.90 -2.18
N GLY A 36 -4.87 12.96 -2.72
CA GLY A 36 -5.60 13.98 -1.96
C GLY A 36 -6.95 13.50 -1.45
N GLY A 37 -7.53 14.25 -0.53
CA GLY A 37 -8.92 14.09 -0.12
C GLY A 37 -9.90 14.59 -1.20
N GLY A 38 -11.20 14.49 -0.93
CA GLY A 38 -12.24 15.03 -1.82
C GLY A 38 -13.55 14.26 -1.78
N GLY A 39 -13.77 13.45 -0.76
CA GLY A 39 -14.98 12.64 -0.63
C GLY A 39 -15.18 11.74 -1.85
N ALA A 40 -16.40 11.69 -2.40
CA ALA A 40 -16.71 10.86 -3.57
C ALA A 40 -15.83 11.18 -4.80
N LYS A 41 -15.37 12.41 -4.95
CA LYS A 41 -14.45 12.79 -6.03
C LYS A 41 -13.09 12.10 -5.93
N GLY A 42 -12.69 11.70 -4.73
CA GLY A 42 -11.46 10.94 -4.50
C GLY A 42 -11.46 9.56 -5.18
N ALA A 43 -12.62 9.02 -5.54
CA ALA A 43 -12.69 7.79 -6.32
C ALA A 43 -11.97 7.89 -7.68
N SER A 44 -11.80 9.10 -8.22
CA SER A 44 -11.02 9.34 -9.45
C SER A 44 -9.56 8.91 -9.34
N HIS A 45 -9.00 8.82 -8.11
CA HIS A 45 -7.65 8.31 -7.89
C HIS A 45 -7.47 6.88 -8.41
N ILE A 46 -8.51 6.07 -8.39
CA ILE A 46 -8.46 4.70 -8.91
C ILE A 46 -8.12 4.68 -10.40
N GLY A 47 -8.74 5.59 -11.17
CA GLY A 47 -8.44 5.73 -12.60
C GLY A 47 -6.98 6.14 -12.85
N VAL A 48 -6.42 6.99 -12.02
CA VAL A 48 -5.01 7.40 -12.10
C VAL A 48 -4.08 6.22 -11.77
N LEU A 49 -4.38 5.46 -10.71
CA LEU A 49 -3.60 4.28 -10.35
C LEU A 49 -3.63 3.22 -11.46
N LYS A 50 -4.81 3.01 -12.08
CA LYS A 50 -4.97 2.10 -13.21
C LYS A 50 -4.06 2.53 -14.38
N TYR A 51 -4.06 3.80 -14.73
CA TYR A 51 -3.21 4.32 -15.79
C TYR A 51 -1.72 4.18 -15.48
N ILE A 52 -1.31 4.43 -14.23
CA ILE A 52 0.08 4.26 -13.78
C ILE A 52 0.52 2.79 -13.97
N GLU A 53 -0.34 1.82 -13.62
CA GLU A 53 -0.04 0.41 -13.82
C GLU A 53 0.02 0.02 -15.30
N GLU A 54 -0.92 0.50 -16.12
CA GLU A 54 -0.94 0.29 -17.58
C GLU A 54 0.34 0.82 -18.25
N MET A 55 0.86 1.93 -17.75
CA MET A 55 2.13 2.50 -18.20
C MET A 55 3.37 1.76 -17.68
N GLY A 56 3.20 0.75 -16.83
CA GLY A 56 4.30 -0.02 -16.24
C GLY A 56 5.15 0.80 -15.26
N ILE A 57 4.60 1.86 -14.67
CA ILE A 57 5.31 2.71 -13.71
C ILE A 57 5.21 2.07 -12.33
N PRO A 58 6.34 1.60 -11.74
CA PRO A 58 6.32 1.01 -10.42
C PRO A 58 6.12 2.08 -9.35
N VAL A 59 5.16 1.87 -8.45
CA VAL A 59 4.91 2.74 -7.31
C VAL A 59 5.65 2.19 -6.09
N ASP A 60 6.54 2.98 -5.51
CA ASP A 60 7.33 2.60 -4.34
C ASP A 60 6.73 3.12 -3.04
N TYR A 61 6.07 4.29 -3.08
CA TYR A 61 5.51 4.95 -1.92
C TYR A 61 4.11 5.47 -2.24
N VAL A 62 3.21 5.34 -1.28
CA VAL A 62 1.87 5.91 -1.36
C VAL A 62 1.62 6.74 -0.10
N ALA A 63 1.15 7.96 -0.30
CA ALA A 63 0.65 8.81 0.77
C ALA A 63 -0.76 9.27 0.42
N GLY A 64 -1.63 9.40 1.39
CA GLY A 64 -3.02 9.78 1.13
C GLY A 64 -3.68 10.51 2.28
N THR A 65 -4.70 11.30 1.95
CA THR A 65 -5.54 12.02 2.91
C THR A 65 -7.01 11.72 2.63
N SER A 66 -7.82 11.46 3.68
CA SER A 66 -9.26 11.18 3.55
C SER A 66 -9.52 10.04 2.55
N MET A 67 -10.33 10.23 1.52
CA MET A 67 -10.58 9.24 0.47
C MET A 67 -9.28 8.73 -0.17
N GLY A 68 -8.29 9.61 -0.37
CA GLY A 68 -6.98 9.22 -0.87
C GLY A 68 -6.23 8.28 0.06
N SER A 69 -6.44 8.37 1.38
CA SER A 69 -5.83 7.43 2.34
C SER A 69 -6.52 6.06 2.31
N ILE A 70 -7.82 6.02 2.07
CA ILE A 70 -8.57 4.77 1.92
C ILE A 70 -8.10 4.03 0.66
N ILE A 71 -8.13 4.71 -0.48
CA ILE A 71 -7.71 4.13 -1.77
C ILE A 71 -6.23 3.75 -1.74
N GLY A 72 -5.37 4.66 -1.27
CA GLY A 72 -3.93 4.42 -1.18
C GLY A 72 -3.58 3.30 -0.20
N GLY A 73 -4.31 3.19 0.91
CA GLY A 73 -4.13 2.12 1.89
C GLY A 73 -4.45 0.74 1.30
N PHE A 74 -5.60 0.58 0.66
CA PHE A 74 -5.95 -0.67 -0.01
C PHE A 74 -5.01 -0.99 -1.18
N TYR A 75 -4.61 0.02 -1.95
CA TYR A 75 -3.62 -0.16 -3.01
C TYR A 75 -2.27 -0.65 -2.47
N ALA A 76 -1.81 -0.09 -1.37
CA ALA A 76 -0.57 -0.53 -0.70
C ALA A 76 -0.67 -1.95 -0.12
N LEU A 77 -1.88 -2.41 0.22
CA LEU A 77 -2.15 -3.79 0.62
C LEU A 77 -2.17 -4.78 -0.56
N GLY A 78 -2.11 -4.29 -1.80
CA GLY A 78 -2.03 -5.12 -3.00
C GLY A 78 -3.34 -5.25 -3.79
N TYR A 79 -4.37 -4.45 -3.45
CA TYR A 79 -5.59 -4.41 -4.25
C TYR A 79 -5.31 -3.75 -5.60
N SER A 80 -5.74 -4.40 -6.67
CA SER A 80 -5.69 -3.82 -8.01
C SER A 80 -6.70 -2.68 -8.17
N PRO A 81 -6.51 -1.77 -9.13
CA PRO A 81 -7.47 -0.72 -9.42
C PRO A 81 -8.88 -1.24 -9.75
N ASP A 82 -9.00 -2.39 -10.38
CA ASP A 82 -10.30 -2.98 -10.68
C ASP A 82 -11.00 -3.49 -9.40
N GLU A 83 -10.28 -4.17 -8.50
CA GLU A 83 -10.79 -4.58 -7.18
C GLU A 83 -11.16 -3.36 -6.33
N LEU A 84 -10.36 -2.29 -6.39
CA LEU A 84 -10.69 -1.02 -5.72
C LEU A 84 -11.99 -0.41 -6.26
N THR A 85 -12.22 -0.49 -7.56
CA THR A 85 -13.46 -0.01 -8.18
C THR A 85 -14.67 -0.75 -7.64
N GLU A 86 -14.60 -2.08 -7.56
CA GLU A 86 -15.67 -2.92 -7.01
C GLU A 86 -15.92 -2.61 -5.53
N LEU A 87 -14.84 -2.55 -4.73
CA LEU A 87 -14.92 -2.27 -3.30
C LEU A 87 -15.57 -0.90 -3.03
N ILE A 88 -15.07 0.14 -3.68
CA ILE A 88 -15.54 1.53 -3.48
C ILE A 88 -16.98 1.72 -3.99
N SER A 89 -17.35 1.07 -5.10
CA SER A 89 -18.71 1.13 -5.64
C SER A 89 -19.74 0.38 -4.79
N GLY A 90 -19.33 -0.67 -4.10
CA GLY A 90 -20.17 -1.47 -3.22
C GLY A 90 -20.41 -0.86 -1.83
N MET A 91 -19.65 0.16 -1.43
CA MET A 91 -19.75 0.77 -0.11
C MET A 91 -20.90 1.79 -0.02
N ASN A 92 -21.63 1.75 1.08
CA ASN A 92 -22.64 2.77 1.41
C ASN A 92 -21.98 4.00 2.08
N TRP A 93 -21.45 4.89 1.26
CA TRP A 93 -20.69 6.07 1.72
C TRP A 93 -21.52 7.00 2.62
N SER A 94 -22.83 7.04 2.46
CA SER A 94 -23.70 7.87 3.31
C SER A 94 -23.73 7.38 4.77
N GLU A 95 -23.51 6.10 4.99
CA GLU A 95 -23.45 5.49 6.30
C GLU A 95 -22.08 5.71 6.96
N TYR A 96 -20.98 5.56 6.18
CA TYR A 96 -19.60 5.67 6.70
C TYR A 96 -19.12 7.11 6.89
N ILE A 97 -19.58 8.04 6.04
CA ILE A 97 -19.15 9.45 6.08
C ILE A 97 -20.27 10.36 6.60
N GLY A 98 -21.52 9.88 6.54
CA GLY A 98 -22.67 10.62 7.02
C GLY A 98 -22.69 10.69 8.55
N ASN A 99 -22.58 11.89 9.10
CA ASN A 99 -22.64 12.16 10.53
C ASN A 99 -24.11 12.07 11.06
N LYS A 100 -24.86 11.06 10.62
CA LYS A 100 -26.21 10.78 11.07
C LYS A 100 -26.18 9.86 12.30
N ILE A 101 -25.70 10.40 13.40
CA ILE A 101 -26.01 9.82 14.70
C ILE A 101 -27.44 10.26 15.01
N ASP A 102 -28.36 9.30 15.04
CA ASP A 102 -29.73 9.55 15.50
C ASP A 102 -29.65 10.05 16.94
N ARG A 103 -30.09 11.27 17.17
CA ARG A 103 -30.07 11.90 18.52
C ARG A 103 -30.84 11.11 19.56
N SER A 104 -31.70 10.19 19.16
CA SER A 104 -32.42 9.29 20.07
C SER A 104 -31.52 8.29 20.80
N MET A 105 -30.28 8.08 20.31
CA MET A 105 -29.28 7.21 20.97
C MET A 105 -28.35 7.96 21.93
N MET A 106 -28.53 9.25 22.12
CA MET A 106 -27.70 10.09 23.01
C MET A 106 -28.33 10.37 24.39
N SER A 107 -29.42 9.69 24.75
CA SER A 107 -30.08 9.83 26.07
C SER A 107 -29.59 8.78 27.05
#